data_27e14cb0e227dc3196ee9285cab10a17
#
_entry.id   27e14cb0e227dc3196ee9285cab10a17
#
_cell.length_a   1.000
_cell.length_b   1.000
_cell.length_c   1.000
_cell.angle_alpha   90.00
_cell.angle_beta   90.00
_cell.angle_gamma   90.00
#
_symmetry.space_group_name_H-M   'P 1'
#
loop_
_entity.id
_entity.type
_entity.pdbx_description
1 polymer ?
#
loop_
_entity_poly.entity_id
_entity_poly.type
_entity_poly.pdbx_seq_one_letter_code
_entity_poly.pdbx_strand_id
1 'polypeptide(L)'
;SCSVDQWFIEKHPKLDPVATMTEGIFIAGACQGPKDIPASVAQGAAAAARVLGRIQQKQLALEPVRASVIEEKCSGCRICNGMCPFNAIIFHEDRKVTEINPALCQGCGTCVAACPSGAITGTQFSNEQVLAQLEGLLLLNINGGNGINVKEPEAVLA
;
A
#
# COMPACT_ATOMS: atom_id res chain seq x y z
N SER A 1 -1.33 -12.29 -4.11
CA SER A 1 -2.51 -12.25 -5.01
C SER A 1 -2.36 -13.27 -6.13
N CYS A 2 -3.46 -13.92 -6.47
CA CYS A 2 -3.52 -14.89 -7.55
C CYS A 2 -4.55 -14.45 -8.58
N SER A 3 -4.36 -14.88 -9.84
CA SER A 3 -5.33 -14.73 -10.92
C SER A 3 -6.57 -15.60 -10.68
N VAL A 4 -7.59 -15.44 -11.53
CA VAL A 4 -8.78 -16.30 -11.55
C VAL A 4 -8.40 -17.77 -11.72
N ASP A 5 -7.34 -18.04 -12.49
CA ASP A 5 -6.80 -19.39 -12.75
C ASP A 5 -5.83 -19.88 -11.66
N GLN A 6 -5.76 -19.18 -10.51
CA GLN A 6 -4.93 -19.49 -9.35
C GLN A 6 -3.40 -19.40 -9.57
N TRP A 7 -2.95 -18.76 -10.64
CA TRP A 7 -1.55 -18.43 -10.84
C TRP A 7 -1.17 -17.17 -10.05
N PHE A 8 0.10 -17.11 -9.60
CA PHE A 8 0.60 -15.88 -8.97
C PHE A 8 0.67 -14.73 -9.98
N ILE A 9 0.28 -13.54 -9.53
CA ILE A 9 0.29 -12.32 -10.35
C ILE A 9 1.46 -11.44 -9.94
N GLU A 10 2.19 -10.94 -10.93
CA GLU A 10 3.22 -9.93 -10.78
C GLU A 10 2.64 -8.56 -10.41
N LYS A 11 3.46 -7.74 -9.76
CA LYS A 11 3.11 -6.37 -9.38
C LYS A 11 2.82 -5.50 -10.60
N HIS A 12 3.66 -5.63 -11.63
CA HIS A 12 3.47 -4.95 -12.90
C HIS A 12 4.18 -5.70 -14.04
N PRO A 13 3.49 -6.08 -15.14
CA PRO A 13 4.06 -6.96 -16.16
C PRO A 13 5.28 -6.38 -16.88
N LYS A 14 5.39 -5.05 -17.00
CA LYS A 14 6.51 -4.38 -17.69
C LYS A 14 7.55 -3.78 -16.76
N LEU A 15 7.11 -3.20 -15.61
CA LEU A 15 7.98 -2.44 -14.72
C LEU A 15 8.56 -3.31 -13.59
N ASP A 16 7.81 -4.31 -13.13
CA ASP A 16 8.24 -5.19 -12.05
C ASP A 16 7.67 -6.61 -12.21
N PRO A 17 8.14 -7.37 -13.22
CA PRO A 17 7.55 -8.63 -13.62
C PRO A 17 7.87 -9.80 -12.68
N VAL A 18 8.77 -9.63 -11.72
CA VAL A 18 9.21 -10.67 -10.78
C VAL A 18 8.82 -10.38 -9.33
N ALA A 19 8.28 -9.20 -9.03
CA ALA A 19 7.77 -8.87 -7.71
C ALA A 19 6.26 -9.13 -7.62
N THR A 20 5.79 -9.40 -6.41
CA THR A 20 4.35 -9.46 -6.11
C THR A 20 3.86 -8.15 -5.50
N MET A 21 2.55 -8.00 -5.32
CA MET A 21 1.97 -6.88 -4.58
C MET A 21 2.41 -6.86 -3.10
N THR A 22 2.81 -7.99 -2.55
CA THR A 22 3.34 -8.08 -1.19
C THR A 22 4.85 -7.85 -1.23
N GLU A 23 5.32 -6.84 -0.53
CA GLU A 23 6.75 -6.53 -0.48
C GLU A 23 7.57 -7.69 0.12
N GLY A 24 8.73 -7.95 -0.49
CA GLY A 24 9.62 -9.03 -0.08
C GLY A 24 9.29 -10.40 -0.68
N ILE A 25 8.21 -10.55 -1.43
CA ILE A 25 7.84 -11.79 -2.12
C ILE A 25 8.07 -11.63 -3.62
N PHE A 26 8.86 -12.54 -4.17
CA PHE A 26 9.22 -12.58 -5.59
C PHE A 26 8.73 -13.86 -6.24
N ILE A 27 8.42 -13.80 -7.52
CA ILE A 27 7.94 -14.92 -8.32
C ILE A 27 8.93 -15.24 -9.42
N ALA A 28 9.09 -16.54 -9.71
CA ALA A 28 9.95 -17.00 -10.79
C ALA A 28 9.45 -18.33 -11.36
N GLY A 29 9.59 -18.49 -12.68
CA GLY A 29 9.27 -19.72 -13.38
C GLY A 29 7.77 -19.99 -13.53
N ALA A 30 7.38 -21.26 -13.52
CA ALA A 30 6.05 -21.72 -13.85
C ALA A 30 4.95 -21.42 -12.82
N CYS A 31 5.29 -20.79 -11.68
CA CYS A 31 4.29 -20.36 -10.68
C CYS A 31 3.38 -19.21 -11.18
N GLN A 32 3.81 -18.48 -12.22
CA GLN A 32 3.05 -17.39 -12.84
C GLN A 32 2.22 -17.86 -14.04
N GLY A 33 2.47 -19.06 -14.53
CA GLY A 33 1.85 -19.65 -15.72
C GLY A 33 2.79 -20.57 -16.46
N PRO A 34 2.31 -21.27 -17.50
CA PRO A 34 3.16 -22.11 -18.34
C PRO A 34 4.31 -21.30 -18.96
N LYS A 35 5.54 -21.78 -18.80
CA LYS A 35 6.75 -21.14 -19.34
C LYS A 35 7.72 -22.19 -19.88
N ASP A 36 8.49 -21.80 -20.87
CA ASP A 36 9.61 -22.59 -21.36
C ASP A 36 10.82 -22.51 -20.41
N ILE A 37 11.81 -23.34 -20.61
CA ILE A 37 13.02 -23.41 -19.77
C ILE A 37 13.82 -22.11 -19.83
N PRO A 38 14.11 -21.53 -21.02
CA PRO A 38 14.85 -20.26 -21.11
C PRO A 38 14.16 -19.11 -20.36
N ALA A 39 12.85 -18.95 -20.52
CA ALA A 39 12.09 -17.91 -19.82
C ALA A 39 12.07 -18.12 -18.30
N SER A 40 11.98 -19.39 -17.85
CA SER A 40 12.02 -19.72 -16.42
C SER A 40 13.37 -19.40 -15.79
N VAL A 41 14.47 -19.71 -16.48
CA VAL A 41 15.83 -19.39 -16.03
C VAL A 41 16.06 -17.88 -16.00
N ALA A 42 15.67 -17.17 -17.06
CA ALA A 42 15.79 -15.71 -17.11
C ALA A 42 15.01 -15.02 -15.99
N GLN A 43 13.80 -15.49 -15.72
CA GLN A 43 12.98 -14.95 -14.63
C GLN A 43 13.56 -15.27 -13.25
N GLY A 44 14.14 -16.46 -13.07
CA GLY A 44 14.86 -16.83 -11.84
C GLY A 44 16.06 -15.93 -11.58
N ALA A 45 16.87 -15.65 -12.62
CA ALA A 45 17.99 -14.72 -12.52
C ALA A 45 17.52 -13.29 -12.19
N ALA A 46 16.43 -12.82 -12.80
CA ALA A 46 15.85 -11.51 -12.52
C ALA A 46 15.35 -11.41 -11.07
N ALA A 47 14.66 -12.44 -10.57
CA ALA A 47 14.20 -12.51 -9.19
C ALA A 47 15.38 -12.50 -8.21
N ALA A 48 16.44 -13.27 -8.47
CA ALA A 48 17.65 -13.29 -7.64
C ALA A 48 18.34 -11.91 -7.59
N ALA A 49 18.44 -11.21 -8.71
CA ALA A 49 18.98 -9.86 -8.76
C ALA A 49 18.16 -8.86 -7.93
N ARG A 50 16.83 -8.95 -7.98
CA ARG A 50 15.94 -8.12 -7.15
C ARG A 50 16.09 -8.42 -5.66
N VAL A 51 16.18 -9.69 -5.28
CA VAL A 51 16.42 -10.12 -3.89
C VAL A 51 17.76 -9.58 -3.39
N LEU A 52 18.84 -9.73 -4.15
CA LEU A 52 20.16 -9.21 -3.79
C LEU A 52 20.16 -7.70 -3.60
N GLY A 53 19.49 -6.95 -4.49
CA GLY A 53 19.34 -5.50 -4.34
C GLY A 53 18.61 -5.11 -3.05
N ARG A 54 17.60 -5.87 -2.63
CA ARG A 54 16.90 -5.63 -1.36
C ARG A 54 17.75 -5.97 -0.14
N ILE A 55 18.48 -7.08 -0.17
CA ILE A 55 19.36 -7.48 0.93
C ILE A 55 20.48 -6.44 1.14
N GLN A 56 21.05 -5.91 0.06
CA GLN A 56 22.11 -4.90 0.13
C GLN A 56 21.63 -3.59 0.79
N GLN A 57 20.38 -3.22 0.61
CA GLN A 57 19.80 -2.02 1.23
C GLN A 57 19.65 -2.13 2.74
N LYS A 58 19.70 -3.35 3.33
CA LYS A 58 19.54 -3.64 4.77
C LYS A 58 18.24 -3.11 5.41
N GLN A 59 17.41 -2.42 4.65
CA GLN A 59 16.14 -1.85 5.08
C GLN A 59 15.09 -2.10 4.00
N LEU A 60 13.90 -2.52 4.40
CA LEU A 60 12.75 -2.64 3.53
C LEU A 60 11.95 -1.34 3.62
N ALA A 61 12.04 -0.52 2.58
CA ALA A 61 11.16 0.65 2.46
C ALA A 61 9.75 0.15 2.10
N LEU A 62 8.84 0.24 3.04
CA LEU A 62 7.42 -0.04 2.78
C LEU A 62 6.74 1.23 2.28
N GLU A 63 5.74 1.06 1.41
CA GLU A 63 4.91 2.18 0.99
C GLU A 63 4.31 2.90 2.21
N PRO A 64 4.42 4.22 2.32
CA PRO A 64 3.90 4.96 3.47
C PRO A 64 2.37 5.04 3.48
N VAL A 65 1.73 4.81 2.32
CA VAL A 65 0.28 4.82 2.19
C VAL A 65 -0.30 3.55 2.79
N ARG A 66 -0.86 3.65 3.98
CA ARG A 66 -1.46 2.53 4.73
C ARG A 66 -2.70 2.97 5.45
N ALA A 67 -3.50 1.99 5.85
CA ALA A 67 -4.56 2.22 6.80
C ALA A 67 -4.09 1.87 8.21
N SER A 68 -4.56 2.61 9.20
CA SER A 68 -4.34 2.38 10.63
C SER A 68 -5.67 2.35 11.37
N VAL A 69 -5.74 1.62 12.46
CA VAL A 69 -6.94 1.47 13.28
C VAL A 69 -6.78 2.26 14.57
N ILE A 70 -7.78 3.05 14.91
CA ILE A 70 -7.93 3.71 16.20
C ILE A 70 -8.76 2.75 17.07
N GLU A 71 -8.09 2.03 17.96
CA GLU A 71 -8.71 0.94 18.75
C GLU A 71 -9.91 1.44 19.56
N GLU A 72 -9.83 2.63 20.15
CA GLU A 72 -10.88 3.21 20.99
C GLU A 72 -12.18 3.49 20.23
N LYS A 73 -12.09 3.65 18.92
CA LYS A 73 -13.25 3.87 18.04
C LYS A 73 -13.76 2.58 17.38
N CYS A 74 -12.99 1.51 17.48
CA CYS A 74 -13.33 0.25 16.81
C CYS A 74 -14.49 -0.44 17.50
N SER A 75 -15.60 -0.62 16.79
CA SER A 75 -16.80 -1.33 17.29
C SER A 75 -16.75 -2.85 17.16
N GLY A 76 -15.67 -3.41 16.58
CA GLY A 76 -15.54 -4.86 16.38
C GLY A 76 -16.51 -5.48 15.35
N CYS A 77 -17.10 -4.68 14.47
CA CYS A 77 -18.14 -5.14 13.53
C CYS A 77 -17.62 -6.05 12.39
N ARG A 78 -16.30 -6.16 12.20
CA ARG A 78 -15.61 -7.02 11.20
C ARG A 78 -15.94 -6.73 9.72
N ILE A 79 -16.65 -5.67 9.39
CA ILE A 79 -16.98 -5.32 8.00
C ILE A 79 -15.70 -5.18 7.17
N CYS A 80 -14.70 -4.51 7.72
CA CYS A 80 -13.40 -4.29 7.07
C CYS A 80 -12.66 -5.59 6.72
N ASN A 81 -12.80 -6.66 7.53
CA ASN A 81 -12.14 -7.94 7.26
C ASN A 81 -12.60 -8.57 5.95
N GLY A 82 -13.91 -8.57 5.69
CA GLY A 82 -14.48 -9.13 4.46
C GLY A 82 -14.18 -8.29 3.21
N MET A 83 -13.81 -7.02 3.38
CA MET A 83 -13.58 -6.10 2.27
C MET A 83 -12.12 -5.97 1.84
N CYS A 84 -11.17 -6.53 2.60
CA CYS A 84 -9.76 -6.41 2.28
C CYS A 84 -9.32 -7.44 1.24
N PRO A 85 -9.00 -7.05 -0.02
CA PRO A 85 -8.58 -7.99 -1.05
C PRO A 85 -7.16 -8.53 -0.81
N PHE A 86 -6.40 -7.91 0.10
CA PHE A 86 -5.01 -8.29 0.41
C PHE A 86 -4.89 -9.12 1.68
N ASN A 87 -6.01 -9.45 2.35
CA ASN A 87 -6.03 -10.15 3.63
C ASN A 87 -5.09 -9.51 4.69
N ALA A 88 -4.98 -8.18 4.64
CA ALA A 88 -4.12 -7.43 5.56
C ALA A 88 -4.76 -7.18 6.93
N ILE A 89 -6.01 -7.60 7.13
CA ILE A 89 -6.81 -7.26 8.31
C ILE A 89 -6.99 -8.50 9.18
N ILE A 90 -6.59 -8.39 10.43
CA ILE A 90 -6.69 -9.45 11.44
C ILE A 90 -7.64 -8.98 12.53
N PHE A 91 -8.56 -9.83 12.95
CA PHE A 91 -9.46 -9.55 14.06
C PHE A 91 -8.95 -10.26 15.33
N HIS A 92 -8.84 -9.51 16.41
CA HIS A 92 -8.46 -10.04 17.72
C HIS A 92 -9.70 -10.28 18.56
N GLU A 93 -9.99 -11.55 18.82
CA GLU A 93 -11.17 -11.97 19.60
C GLU A 93 -11.12 -11.49 21.06
N ASP A 94 -9.91 -11.43 21.64
CA ASP A 94 -9.68 -11.03 23.03
C ASP A 94 -10.04 -9.57 23.28
N ARG A 95 -9.60 -8.68 22.38
CA ARG A 95 -9.80 -7.24 22.48
C ARG A 95 -11.04 -6.76 21.71
N LYS A 96 -11.64 -7.61 20.88
CA LYS A 96 -12.74 -7.31 19.95
C LYS A 96 -12.43 -6.13 19.03
N VAL A 97 -11.18 -5.98 18.63
CA VAL A 97 -10.71 -4.95 17.71
C VAL A 97 -10.04 -5.57 16.49
N THR A 98 -9.97 -4.78 15.44
CA THR A 98 -9.29 -5.15 14.21
C THR A 98 -7.91 -4.52 14.18
N GLU A 99 -6.92 -5.26 13.70
CA GLU A 99 -5.56 -4.78 13.44
C GLU A 99 -5.23 -4.89 11.96
N ILE A 100 -4.47 -3.94 11.43
CA ILE A 100 -4.04 -3.95 10.04
C ILE A 100 -2.54 -4.27 9.99
N ASN A 101 -2.20 -5.36 9.29
CA ASN A 101 -0.81 -5.71 9.07
C ASN A 101 -0.18 -4.74 8.05
N PRO A 102 0.81 -3.93 8.47
CA PRO A 102 1.41 -2.92 7.60
C PRO A 102 2.20 -3.50 6.42
N ALA A 103 2.67 -4.75 6.52
CA ALA A 103 3.41 -5.40 5.44
C ALA A 103 2.50 -5.89 4.30
N LEU A 104 1.23 -6.18 4.59
CA LEU A 104 0.25 -6.66 3.62
C LEU A 104 -0.65 -5.54 3.10
N CYS A 105 -0.77 -4.44 3.85
CA CYS A 105 -1.64 -3.32 3.49
C CYS A 105 -1.10 -2.56 2.27
N GLN A 106 -1.92 -2.44 1.23
CA GLN A 106 -1.60 -1.71 0.00
C GLN A 106 -2.23 -0.30 -0.04
N GLY A 107 -2.76 0.18 1.06
CA GLY A 107 -3.29 1.54 1.16
C GLY A 107 -4.50 1.84 0.25
N CYS A 108 -5.24 0.84 -0.21
CA CYS A 108 -6.34 1.04 -1.17
C CYS A 108 -7.54 1.83 -0.62
N GLY A 109 -7.62 2.07 0.69
CA GLY A 109 -8.66 2.88 1.33
C GLY A 109 -10.03 2.23 1.47
N THR A 110 -10.27 1.04 0.92
CA THR A 110 -11.60 0.38 0.97
C THR A 110 -12.11 0.18 2.39
N CYS A 111 -11.24 -0.25 3.31
CA CYS A 111 -11.59 -0.43 4.72
C CYS A 111 -11.86 0.91 5.44
N VAL A 112 -11.19 2.00 5.02
CA VAL A 112 -11.42 3.34 5.56
C VAL A 112 -12.83 3.81 5.19
N ALA A 113 -13.20 3.69 3.92
CA ALA A 113 -14.51 4.08 3.40
C ALA A 113 -15.65 3.22 3.98
N ALA A 114 -15.39 1.93 4.26
CA ALA A 114 -16.39 0.99 4.75
C ALA A 114 -16.58 1.01 6.26
N CYS A 115 -15.73 1.70 7.03
CA CYS A 115 -15.79 1.68 8.49
C CYS A 115 -16.92 2.56 9.03
N PRO A 116 -18.02 1.99 9.61
CA PRO A 116 -19.16 2.78 10.07
C PRO A 116 -18.84 3.63 11.31
N SER A 117 -17.87 3.21 12.12
CA SER A 117 -17.43 3.96 13.32
C SER A 117 -16.34 4.99 13.03
N GLY A 118 -15.82 5.06 11.79
CA GLY A 118 -14.70 5.94 11.46
C GLY A 118 -13.41 5.60 12.23
N ALA A 119 -13.26 4.34 12.65
CA ALA A 119 -12.11 3.87 13.41
C ALA A 119 -10.87 3.62 12.54
N ILE A 120 -11.01 3.59 11.22
CA ILE A 120 -9.89 3.33 10.31
C ILE A 120 -9.56 4.60 9.55
N THR A 121 -8.28 4.97 9.58
CA THR A 121 -7.76 6.17 8.90
C THR A 121 -6.65 5.81 7.92
N GLY A 122 -6.54 6.55 6.83
CA GLY A 122 -5.42 6.44 5.90
C GLY A 122 -4.27 7.37 6.29
N THR A 123 -3.05 6.87 6.41
CA THR A 123 -1.90 7.65 6.90
C THR A 123 -1.49 8.79 5.99
N GLN A 124 -1.87 8.76 4.70
CA GLN A 124 -1.50 9.82 3.72
C GLN A 124 -2.70 10.56 3.13
N PHE A 125 -3.91 10.24 3.58
CA PHE A 125 -5.15 10.83 3.09
C PHE A 125 -6.06 11.24 4.25
N SER A 126 -5.49 11.90 5.26
CA SER A 126 -6.31 12.51 6.32
C SER A 126 -7.10 13.69 5.74
N ASN A 127 -8.23 14.01 6.35
CA ASN A 127 -9.05 15.15 5.94
C ASN A 127 -8.23 16.46 5.91
N GLU A 128 -7.36 16.65 6.89
CA GLU A 128 -6.46 17.80 6.98
C GLU A 128 -5.50 17.88 5.81
N GLN A 129 -4.89 16.75 5.42
CA GLN A 129 -3.99 16.69 4.27
C GLN A 129 -4.72 16.97 2.95
N VAL A 130 -5.92 16.41 2.78
CA VAL A 130 -6.74 16.65 1.59
C VAL A 130 -7.19 18.12 1.51
N LEU A 131 -7.61 18.69 2.63
CA LEU A 131 -7.99 20.11 2.70
C LEU A 131 -6.81 21.03 2.41
N ALA A 132 -5.63 20.75 2.98
CA ALA A 132 -4.42 21.52 2.69
C ALA A 132 -4.02 21.48 1.19
N GLN A 133 -4.21 20.32 0.53
CA GLN A 133 -3.99 20.22 -0.92
C GLN A 133 -5.00 21.06 -1.70
N LEU A 134 -6.28 21.04 -1.32
CA LEU A 134 -7.32 21.87 -1.94
C LEU A 134 -7.04 23.36 -1.76
N GLU A 135 -6.66 23.78 -0.55
CA GLU A 135 -6.28 25.16 -0.27
C GLU A 135 -5.09 25.60 -1.12
N GLY A 136 -4.06 24.76 -1.24
CA GLY A 136 -2.91 25.01 -2.09
C GLY A 136 -3.29 25.18 -3.57
N LEU A 137 -4.18 24.34 -4.09
CA LEU A 137 -4.70 24.45 -5.45
C LEU A 137 -5.53 25.72 -5.67
N LEU A 138 -6.36 26.11 -4.70
CA LEU A 138 -7.16 27.34 -4.77
C LEU A 138 -6.29 28.59 -4.73
N LEU A 139 -5.28 28.61 -3.85
CA LEU A 139 -4.34 29.74 -3.77
C LEU A 139 -3.52 29.91 -5.06
N LEU A 140 -3.12 28.82 -5.71
CA LEU A 140 -2.45 28.87 -7.02
C LEU A 140 -3.37 29.43 -8.11
N ASN A 141 -4.68 29.18 -8.03
CA ASN A 141 -5.64 29.63 -9.04
C ASN A 141 -6.08 31.09 -8.85
N ILE A 142 -6.05 31.62 -7.61
CA ILE A 142 -6.40 33.02 -7.32
C ILE A 142 -5.28 33.98 -7.72
N ASN A 143 -4.03 33.54 -7.68
CA ASN A 143 -2.85 34.35 -8.03
C ASN A 143 -2.48 34.25 -9.51
N GLY A 144 -3.42 34.01 -10.42
CA GLY A 144 -3.27 33.80 -11.85
C GLY A 144 -2.20 34.65 -12.50
N GLY A 145 -1.00 34.12 -12.63
CA GLY A 145 0.10 34.69 -13.39
C GLY A 145 1.46 34.54 -12.70
N ASN A 146 2.28 33.66 -13.26
CA ASN A 146 3.74 33.66 -13.20
C ASN A 146 4.41 33.84 -11.81
N GLY A 147 4.78 32.75 -11.21
CA GLY A 147 5.75 32.70 -10.11
C GLY A 147 5.26 31.94 -8.90
N ILE A 148 5.73 30.71 -8.78
CA ILE A 148 5.56 29.90 -7.59
C ILE A 148 6.42 30.53 -6.49
N ASN A 149 5.82 31.37 -5.67
CA ASN A 149 6.44 31.83 -4.42
C ASN A 149 5.95 30.92 -3.30
N VAL A 150 6.54 29.75 -3.20
CA VAL A 150 6.31 28.83 -2.09
C VAL A 150 7.00 29.43 -0.89
N LYS A 151 6.24 30.08 0.02
CA LYS A 151 6.72 30.27 1.37
C LYS A 151 6.78 28.89 2.01
N GLU A 152 7.98 28.46 2.33
CA GLU A 152 8.19 27.23 3.10
C GLU A 152 7.34 27.30 4.39
N PRO A 153 6.57 26.26 4.73
CA PRO A 153 5.91 26.20 6.02
C PRO A 153 6.98 26.15 7.10
N GLU A 154 6.97 27.13 8.00
CA GLU A 154 7.77 27.07 9.20
C GLU A 154 7.50 25.73 9.91
N ALA A 155 8.58 24.99 10.16
CA ALA A 155 8.53 23.71 10.83
C ALA A 155 7.89 23.87 12.21
N VAL A 156 6.67 23.37 12.35
CA VAL A 156 6.08 23.15 13.66
C VAL A 156 6.72 21.89 14.23
N LEU A 157 7.86 22.08 14.88
CA LEU A 157 8.43 21.14 15.83
C LEU A 157 7.76 21.38 17.18
N ALA A 158 6.86 20.50 17.57
CA ALA A 158 6.49 20.27 18.95
C ALA A 158 6.06 18.80 19.10
#